data_ef94823da3d0f0f4624ee4ba6aba402a
#
_entry.id   ef94823da3d0f0f4624ee4ba6aba402a
#
_cell.length_a   1.000
_cell.length_b   1.000
_cell.length_c   1.000
_cell.angle_alpha   90.00
_cell.angle_beta   90.00
_cell.angle_gamma   90.00
#
_symmetry.space_group_name_H-M   'P 1'
#
loop_
_entity.id
_entity.type
_entity.pdbx_description
1 polymer ?
#
loop_
_entity_poly.entity_id
_entity_poly.type
_entity_poly.pdbx_seq_one_letter_code
_entity_poly.pdbx_strand_id
1 'polypeptide(L)'
;ARGTVPLGGAFDPILADRAPQALAYAYRHATPNDFFISGDSGAGYLNPRGLTIRPDSRLSDGLPGWQAHCRRYFERWGMTITGFLIDGASGASVEADFAAYQTFSPDGLGTQFQRHPAIHANVPTCPEIDLPESAAEAAANMAHRARRNQGKASFFWARGVLRPPRWYAEVSRLLREHHPEA
;
A
#
# COMPACT_ATOMS: atom_id res chain seq x y z
N ALA A 1 -20.65 8.51 -3.47
CA ALA A 1 -19.47 7.97 -4.16
C ALA A 1 -18.78 6.84 -3.38
N ARG A 2 -18.93 6.81 -2.02
CA ARG A 2 -18.41 5.67 -1.23
C ARG A 2 -19.15 4.39 -1.63
N GLY A 3 -18.43 3.30 -1.80
CA GLY A 3 -18.99 2.01 -2.18
C GLY A 3 -19.38 1.86 -3.65
N THR A 4 -19.19 2.89 -4.49
CA THR A 4 -19.52 2.81 -5.93
C THR A 4 -18.42 2.18 -6.77
N VAL A 5 -17.20 2.17 -6.27
CA VAL A 5 -16.03 1.50 -6.87
C VAL A 5 -15.21 0.85 -5.77
N PRO A 6 -14.48 -0.25 -6.05
CA PRO A 6 -13.54 -0.84 -5.10
C PRO A 6 -12.45 0.16 -4.74
N LEU A 7 -12.21 0.35 -3.43
CA LEU A 7 -11.18 1.26 -2.92
C LEU A 7 -10.42 0.64 -1.75
N GLY A 8 -9.10 0.76 -1.77
CA GLY A 8 -8.24 0.50 -0.64
C GLY A 8 -8.15 1.72 0.28
N GLY A 9 -8.83 1.67 1.43
CA GLY A 9 -8.68 2.68 2.48
C GLY A 9 -7.38 2.44 3.24
N ALA A 10 -6.43 3.38 3.15
CA ALA A 10 -5.15 3.27 3.81
C ALA A 10 -5.19 3.93 5.19
N PHE A 11 -4.89 3.16 6.24
CA PHE A 11 -4.80 3.60 7.62
C PHE A 11 -3.50 3.12 8.24
N ASP A 12 -2.89 3.92 9.12
CA ASP A 12 -1.89 3.38 10.02
C ASP A 12 -2.59 2.50 11.07
N PRO A 13 -2.29 1.19 11.15
CA PRO A 13 -2.99 0.29 12.07
C PRO A 13 -2.76 0.63 13.55
N ILE A 14 -1.72 1.40 13.89
CA ILE A 14 -1.49 1.90 15.26
C ILE A 14 -2.55 2.93 15.71
N LEU A 15 -3.33 3.49 14.78
CA LEU A 15 -4.48 4.32 15.11
C LEU A 15 -5.49 3.59 16.00
N ALA A 16 -5.45 2.25 16.02
CA ALA A 16 -6.20 1.45 16.99
C ALA A 16 -6.00 1.87 18.45
N ASP A 17 -4.81 2.32 18.79
CA ASP A 17 -4.47 2.74 20.17
C ASP A 17 -4.58 4.26 20.36
N ARG A 18 -4.54 5.04 19.29
CA ARG A 18 -4.58 6.51 19.32
C ARG A 18 -5.97 7.09 19.06
N ALA A 19 -6.68 6.50 18.13
CA ALA A 19 -8.01 6.92 17.70
C ALA A 19 -8.89 5.70 17.36
N PRO A 20 -9.16 4.80 18.32
CA PRO A 20 -9.88 3.55 18.06
C PRO A 20 -11.26 3.78 17.45
N GLN A 21 -11.92 4.88 17.78
CA GLN A 21 -13.24 5.22 17.24
C GLN A 21 -13.20 5.48 15.74
N ALA A 22 -12.09 6.05 15.20
CA ALA A 22 -11.96 6.34 13.79
C ALA A 22 -11.89 5.05 12.95
N LEU A 23 -11.07 4.10 13.37
CA LEU A 23 -11.01 2.78 12.72
C LEU A 23 -12.32 2.01 12.88
N ALA A 24 -12.87 1.95 14.09
CA ALA A 24 -14.15 1.28 14.33
C ALA A 24 -15.28 1.89 13.48
N TYR A 25 -15.28 3.21 13.28
CA TYR A 25 -16.23 3.88 12.38
C TYR A 25 -16.03 3.41 10.93
N ALA A 26 -14.79 3.40 10.44
CA ALA A 26 -14.48 2.98 9.07
C ALA A 26 -14.97 1.54 8.81
N TYR A 27 -14.65 0.61 9.69
CA TYR A 27 -15.06 -0.80 9.57
C TYR A 27 -16.57 -1.00 9.69
N ARG A 28 -17.24 -0.31 10.63
CA ARG A 28 -18.71 -0.43 10.77
C ARG A 28 -19.49 0.10 9.57
N HIS A 29 -18.93 1.05 8.85
CA HIS A 29 -19.57 1.65 7.67
C HIS A 29 -18.97 1.16 6.36
N ALA A 30 -18.15 0.09 6.40
CA ALA A 30 -17.59 -0.52 5.21
C ALA A 30 -18.69 -1.10 4.32
N THR A 31 -18.50 -0.99 3.03
CA THR A 31 -19.30 -1.64 1.99
C THR A 31 -18.50 -2.81 1.40
N PRO A 32 -19.09 -3.68 0.59
CA PRO A 32 -18.35 -4.74 -0.11
C PRO A 32 -17.22 -4.23 -1.04
N ASN A 33 -17.22 -2.94 -1.35
CA ASN A 33 -16.20 -2.28 -2.17
C ASN A 33 -15.14 -1.53 -1.36
N ASP A 34 -15.19 -1.60 -0.03
CA ASP A 34 -14.18 -0.98 0.83
C ASP A 34 -13.20 -2.05 1.34
N PHE A 35 -11.92 -1.90 1.03
CA PHE A 35 -10.82 -2.72 1.49
C PHE A 35 -9.92 -1.89 2.39
N PHE A 36 -9.34 -2.50 3.43
CA PHE A 36 -8.46 -1.81 4.36
C PHE A 36 -7.05 -2.34 4.27
N ILE A 37 -6.09 -1.42 4.16
CA ILE A 37 -4.67 -1.70 4.04
C ILE A 37 -3.89 -0.81 4.99
N SER A 38 -2.66 -1.19 5.34
CA SER A 38 -1.78 -0.29 6.05
C SER A 38 -1.33 0.86 5.15
N GLY A 39 -1.47 2.08 5.64
CA GLY A 39 -1.06 3.30 4.93
C GLY A 39 0.41 3.67 5.10
N ASP A 40 1.11 2.97 5.99
CA ASP A 40 2.51 3.19 6.33
C ASP A 40 3.34 1.93 6.12
N SER A 41 4.61 1.94 6.52
CA SER A 41 5.54 0.81 6.35
C SER A 41 5.21 -0.42 7.21
N GLY A 42 4.04 -0.48 7.75
CA GLY A 42 3.59 -1.49 8.71
C GLY A 42 2.69 -0.82 9.75
N ALA A 43 2.85 -1.15 11.02
CA ALA A 43 2.20 -0.43 12.11
C ALA A 43 3.15 0.68 12.61
N GLY A 44 3.27 1.74 11.82
CA GLY A 44 4.11 2.91 12.07
C GLY A 44 4.96 3.32 10.87
N TYR A 45 5.35 4.58 10.87
CA TYR A 45 6.08 5.24 9.79
C TYR A 45 7.59 5.11 9.99
N LEU A 46 8.18 4.04 9.51
CA LEU A 46 9.63 3.82 9.58
C LEU A 46 10.15 2.97 8.41
N ASN A 47 11.45 3.08 8.12
CA ASN A 47 12.14 2.16 7.25
C ASN A 47 12.67 0.99 8.10
N PRO A 48 12.21 -0.27 7.92
CA PRO A 48 12.67 -1.41 8.72
C PRO A 48 14.16 -1.68 8.58
N ARG A 49 14.77 -1.32 7.44
CA ARG A 49 16.21 -1.42 7.22
C ARG A 49 17.02 -0.66 8.26
N GLY A 50 16.51 0.49 8.76
CA GLY A 50 17.13 1.27 9.82
C GLY A 50 17.16 0.56 11.18
N LEU A 51 16.38 -0.51 11.36
CA LEU A 51 16.37 -1.30 12.60
C LEU A 51 17.54 -2.30 12.68
N THR A 52 18.08 -2.71 11.55
CA THR A 52 19.18 -3.68 11.44
C THR A 52 20.55 -3.02 11.37
N ILE A 53 20.62 -1.77 10.90
CA ILE A 53 21.86 -0.99 10.75
C ILE A 53 22.07 -0.13 12.00
N ARG A 54 22.91 -0.58 12.92
CA ARG A 54 23.18 0.12 14.19
C ARG A 54 24.65 0.08 14.57
N PRO A 55 25.56 0.73 13.81
CA PRO A 55 26.98 0.62 13.99
C PRO A 55 27.44 1.08 15.39
N ASP A 56 26.76 2.09 15.97
CA ASP A 56 27.15 2.69 17.25
C ASP A 56 26.23 2.27 18.43
N SER A 57 25.28 1.40 18.17
CA SER A 57 24.32 0.92 19.14
C SER A 57 24.75 -0.47 19.65
N ARG A 58 24.71 -0.68 20.97
CA ARG A 58 24.87 -2.01 21.57
C ARG A 58 23.53 -2.78 21.66
N LEU A 59 22.50 -2.28 21.01
CA LEU A 59 21.18 -2.91 20.99
C LEU A 59 21.17 -4.05 19.99
N SER A 60 20.40 -5.08 20.29
CA SER A 60 20.11 -6.18 19.36
C SER A 60 19.37 -5.69 18.12
N ASP A 61 19.33 -6.53 17.08
CA ASP A 61 18.51 -6.30 15.89
C ASP A 61 17.05 -6.02 16.28
N GLY A 62 16.50 -4.92 15.79
CA GLY A 62 15.13 -4.49 16.07
C GLY A 62 14.09 -5.08 15.13
N LEU A 63 14.53 -5.73 14.04
CA LEU A 63 13.60 -6.25 13.02
C LEU A 63 12.63 -7.29 13.57
N PRO A 64 13.04 -8.29 14.42
CA PRO A 64 12.10 -9.24 15.01
C PRO A 64 11.05 -8.59 15.92
N GLY A 65 11.46 -7.59 16.70
CA GLY A 65 10.53 -6.83 17.56
C GLY A 65 9.51 -6.04 16.75
N TRP A 66 9.95 -5.36 15.70
CA TRP A 66 9.09 -4.66 14.79
C TRP A 66 8.13 -5.59 14.04
N GLN A 67 8.61 -6.73 13.57
CA GLN A 67 7.80 -7.76 12.94
C GLN A 67 6.67 -8.24 13.85
N ALA A 68 6.97 -8.56 15.11
CA ALA A 68 5.96 -8.98 16.09
C ALA A 68 4.95 -7.84 16.38
N HIS A 69 5.42 -6.59 16.45
CA HIS A 69 4.59 -5.41 16.62
C HIS A 69 3.61 -5.25 15.45
N CYS A 70 4.10 -5.27 14.21
CA CYS A 70 3.26 -5.14 13.01
C CYS A 70 2.23 -6.26 12.93
N ARG A 71 2.65 -7.51 13.12
CA ARG A 71 1.75 -8.66 13.08
C ARG A 71 0.57 -8.51 14.03
N ARG A 72 0.79 -8.07 15.27
CA ARG A 72 -0.28 -7.84 16.26
C ARG A 72 -1.36 -6.88 15.74
N TYR A 73 -0.97 -5.80 15.08
CA TYR A 73 -1.93 -4.82 14.58
C TYR A 73 -2.61 -5.27 13.29
N PHE A 74 -1.88 -5.92 12.40
CA PHE A 74 -2.41 -6.44 11.15
C PHE A 74 -3.46 -7.54 11.42
N GLU A 75 -3.15 -8.49 12.30
CA GLU A 75 -4.10 -9.53 12.73
C GLU A 75 -5.35 -8.92 13.36
N ARG A 76 -5.18 -7.93 14.24
CA ARG A 76 -6.30 -7.25 14.91
C ARG A 76 -7.28 -6.61 13.94
N TRP A 77 -6.81 -6.09 12.82
CA TRP A 77 -7.61 -5.35 11.86
C TRP A 77 -7.85 -6.10 10.55
N GLY A 78 -7.36 -7.33 10.43
CA GLY A 78 -7.51 -8.13 9.21
C GLY A 78 -6.83 -7.50 7.99
N MET A 79 -5.71 -6.77 8.22
CA MET A 79 -4.93 -6.18 7.14
C MET A 79 -3.88 -7.19 6.66
N THR A 80 -3.65 -7.27 5.34
CA THR A 80 -2.70 -8.20 4.71
C THR A 80 -1.83 -7.51 3.66
N ILE A 81 -2.01 -6.21 3.47
CA ILE A 81 -1.27 -5.39 2.49
C ILE A 81 -0.67 -4.17 3.19
N THR A 82 0.59 -3.91 2.90
CA THR A 82 1.29 -2.66 3.25
C THR A 82 1.30 -1.74 2.04
N GLY A 83 0.60 -0.62 2.13
CA GLY A 83 0.40 0.28 0.99
C GLY A 83 1.55 1.25 0.73
N PHE A 84 2.47 1.44 1.66
CA PHE A 84 3.51 2.43 1.54
C PHE A 84 4.80 2.01 2.24
N LEU A 85 5.61 1.22 1.58
CA LEU A 85 6.92 0.85 2.11
C LEU A 85 7.91 2.01 1.97
N ILE A 86 8.41 2.51 3.10
CA ILE A 86 9.49 3.50 3.13
C ILE A 86 10.81 2.75 2.97
N ASP A 87 11.38 2.76 1.78
CA ASP A 87 12.55 1.96 1.41
C ASP A 87 13.78 2.80 0.98
N GLY A 88 13.80 4.11 1.29
CA GLY A 88 14.86 5.00 0.82
C GLY A 88 15.80 5.54 1.88
N ALA A 89 15.31 5.92 3.05
CA ALA A 89 16.06 6.71 4.03
C ALA A 89 17.24 5.98 4.69
N SER A 90 17.16 4.64 4.84
CA SER A 90 18.21 3.81 5.46
C SER A 90 18.82 2.81 4.47
N GLY A 91 18.72 3.11 3.20
CA GLY A 91 19.13 2.23 2.10
C GLY A 91 17.98 1.37 1.58
N ALA A 92 18.23 0.72 0.45
CA ALA A 92 17.26 -0.15 -0.20
C ALA A 92 16.95 -1.37 0.68
N SER A 93 15.68 -1.80 0.68
CA SER A 93 15.25 -3.03 1.33
C SER A 93 15.98 -4.24 0.76
N VAL A 94 16.31 -5.19 1.62
CA VAL A 94 16.94 -6.46 1.28
C VAL A 94 15.97 -7.62 1.56
N GLU A 95 16.32 -8.82 1.11
CA GLU A 95 15.46 -10.00 1.22
C GLU A 95 15.00 -10.31 2.66
N ALA A 96 15.84 -10.02 3.67
CA ALA A 96 15.47 -10.17 5.07
C ALA A 96 14.35 -9.20 5.51
N ASP A 97 14.33 -7.99 4.97
CA ASP A 97 13.27 -7.01 5.24
C ASP A 97 11.94 -7.51 4.63
N PHE A 98 11.98 -8.01 3.39
CA PHE A 98 10.79 -8.59 2.73
C PHE A 98 10.29 -9.86 3.44
N ALA A 99 11.20 -10.72 3.93
CA ALA A 99 10.84 -11.89 4.73
C ALA A 99 10.12 -11.50 6.04
N ALA A 100 10.50 -10.37 6.66
CA ALA A 100 9.77 -9.86 7.81
C ALA A 100 8.34 -9.40 7.42
N TYR A 101 8.18 -8.69 6.30
CA TYR A 101 6.86 -8.30 5.77
C TYR A 101 5.97 -9.49 5.47
N GLN A 102 6.52 -10.56 4.91
CA GLN A 102 5.76 -11.78 4.55
C GLN A 102 4.95 -12.33 5.73
N THR A 103 5.38 -12.12 6.95
CA THR A 103 4.72 -12.66 8.14
C THR A 103 3.46 -11.92 8.56
N PHE A 104 3.22 -10.72 8.05
CA PHE A 104 2.03 -9.91 8.37
C PHE A 104 1.41 -9.20 7.16
N SER A 105 2.12 -9.11 6.05
CA SER A 105 1.67 -8.46 4.81
C SER A 105 1.88 -9.36 3.59
N PRO A 106 1.36 -10.60 3.61
CA PRO A 106 1.64 -11.61 2.58
C PRO A 106 1.04 -11.28 1.21
N ASP A 107 -0.03 -10.47 1.17
CA ASP A 107 -0.78 -10.20 -0.07
C ASP A 107 -0.17 -9.05 -0.89
N GLY A 108 0.78 -8.28 -0.33
CA GLY A 108 1.51 -7.32 -1.13
C GLY A 108 2.08 -6.11 -0.41
N LEU A 109 3.01 -5.46 -1.11
CA LEU A 109 3.68 -4.23 -0.68
C LEU A 109 3.66 -3.20 -1.80
N GLY A 110 3.19 -1.98 -1.49
CA GLY A 110 3.44 -0.80 -2.31
C GLY A 110 4.82 -0.23 -1.99
N THR A 111 5.68 -0.07 -2.99
CA THR A 111 7.08 0.35 -2.81
C THR A 111 7.36 1.70 -3.47
N GLN A 112 8.23 2.53 -2.87
CA GLN A 112 8.57 3.85 -3.41
C GLN A 112 9.67 3.79 -4.48
N PHE A 113 10.71 2.98 -4.26
CA PHE A 113 11.95 3.05 -5.05
C PHE A 113 12.16 1.88 -5.99
N GLN A 114 11.34 0.84 -5.92
CA GLN A 114 11.37 -0.21 -6.94
C GLN A 114 10.89 0.33 -8.28
N ARG A 115 11.49 -0.15 -9.36
CA ARG A 115 11.14 0.29 -10.73
C ARG A 115 10.11 -0.60 -11.41
N HIS A 116 10.02 -1.85 -10.99
CA HIS A 116 9.16 -2.87 -11.61
C HIS A 116 8.49 -3.72 -10.53
N PRO A 117 7.29 -4.25 -10.79
CA PRO A 117 6.70 -5.28 -9.96
C PRO A 117 7.63 -6.49 -9.85
N ALA A 118 7.70 -7.08 -8.65
CA ALA A 118 8.55 -8.22 -8.36
C ALA A 118 7.91 -9.12 -7.29
N ILE A 119 8.53 -10.24 -7.00
CA ILE A 119 8.21 -11.09 -5.85
C ILE A 119 9.48 -11.22 -5.02
N HIS A 120 9.42 -10.79 -3.77
CA HIS A 120 10.50 -10.89 -2.80
C HIS A 120 10.02 -11.68 -1.58
N ALA A 121 10.77 -12.69 -1.15
CA ALA A 121 10.39 -13.57 -0.03
C ALA A 121 8.92 -14.07 -0.12
N ASN A 122 8.45 -14.40 -1.32
CA ASN A 122 7.06 -14.77 -1.64
C ASN A 122 6.00 -13.65 -1.42
N VAL A 123 6.42 -12.39 -1.33
CA VAL A 123 5.51 -11.24 -1.24
C VAL A 123 5.52 -10.50 -2.56
N PRO A 124 4.34 -10.27 -3.19
CA PRO A 124 4.24 -9.39 -4.34
C PRO A 124 4.60 -7.96 -3.97
N THR A 125 5.44 -7.32 -4.76
CA THR A 125 5.78 -5.91 -4.61
C THR A 125 5.39 -5.15 -5.86
N CYS A 126 4.80 -3.97 -5.70
CA CYS A 126 4.39 -3.12 -6.80
C CYS A 126 4.90 -1.70 -6.59
N PRO A 127 5.65 -1.13 -7.54
CA PRO A 127 6.10 0.26 -7.44
C PRO A 127 4.91 1.21 -7.43
N GLU A 128 4.99 2.21 -6.57
CA GLU A 128 4.02 3.29 -6.52
C GLU A 128 4.13 4.16 -7.78
N ILE A 129 2.98 4.53 -8.31
CA ILE A 129 2.87 5.52 -9.39
C ILE A 129 2.12 6.75 -8.90
N ASP A 130 2.61 7.91 -9.28
CA ASP A 130 1.89 9.15 -9.10
C ASP A 130 0.83 9.29 -10.20
N LEU A 131 -0.37 9.68 -9.80
CA LEU A 131 -1.45 10.02 -10.72
C LEU A 131 -1.68 11.52 -10.75
N PRO A 132 -1.97 12.08 -11.93
CA PRO A 132 -2.34 13.49 -12.08
C PRO A 132 -3.53 13.88 -11.19
N GLU A 133 -3.66 15.16 -10.91
CA GLU A 133 -4.78 15.69 -10.11
C GLU A 133 -6.11 15.57 -10.81
N SER A 134 -6.13 15.83 -12.11
CA SER A 134 -7.31 15.68 -12.96
C SER A 134 -7.67 14.20 -13.11
N ALA A 135 -8.92 13.85 -12.86
CA ALA A 135 -9.40 12.48 -13.06
C ALA A 135 -9.29 12.04 -14.54
N ALA A 136 -9.46 12.95 -15.47
CA ALA A 136 -9.33 12.66 -16.90
C ALA A 136 -7.88 12.33 -17.28
N GLU A 137 -6.92 13.14 -16.80
CA GLU A 137 -5.50 12.89 -17.04
C GLU A 137 -5.03 11.60 -16.34
N ALA A 138 -5.53 11.33 -15.13
CA ALA A 138 -5.25 10.10 -14.40
C ALA A 138 -5.74 8.87 -15.18
N ALA A 139 -6.98 8.89 -15.68
CA ALA A 139 -7.53 7.82 -16.51
C ALA A 139 -6.71 7.61 -17.80
N ALA A 140 -6.38 8.70 -18.50
CA ALA A 140 -5.55 8.63 -19.71
C ALA A 140 -4.14 8.07 -19.42
N ASN A 141 -3.53 8.46 -18.29
CA ASN A 141 -2.21 7.95 -17.85
C ASN A 141 -2.27 6.45 -17.58
N MET A 142 -3.28 5.99 -16.84
CA MET A 142 -3.47 4.56 -16.55
C MET A 142 -3.70 3.76 -17.84
N ALA A 143 -4.57 4.22 -18.73
CA ALA A 143 -4.83 3.58 -20.01
C ALA A 143 -3.56 3.53 -20.89
N HIS A 144 -2.79 4.61 -20.94
CA HIS A 144 -1.51 4.63 -21.66
C HIS A 144 -0.54 3.57 -21.12
N ARG A 145 -0.43 3.44 -19.79
CA ARG A 145 0.42 2.42 -19.15
C ARG A 145 -0.08 1.01 -19.45
N ALA A 146 -1.39 0.76 -19.40
CA ALA A 146 -1.98 -0.53 -19.71
C ALA A 146 -1.67 -0.96 -21.15
N ARG A 147 -1.85 -0.07 -22.12
CA ARG A 147 -1.53 -0.36 -23.53
C ARG A 147 -0.06 -0.74 -23.77
N ARG A 148 0.87 -0.19 -23.00
CA ARG A 148 2.30 -0.56 -23.10
C ARG A 148 2.58 -1.99 -22.70
N ASN A 149 1.67 -2.66 -22.03
CA ASN A 149 1.81 -4.05 -21.61
C ASN A 149 1.37 -5.07 -22.69
N GLN A 150 1.12 -4.60 -23.90
CA GLN A 150 0.90 -5.44 -25.10
C GLN A 150 -0.19 -6.51 -24.92
N GLY A 151 -1.32 -6.13 -24.32
CA GLY A 151 -2.47 -7.01 -24.10
C GLY A 151 -2.34 -7.96 -22.92
N LYS A 152 -1.27 -7.88 -22.14
CA LYS A 152 -1.17 -8.57 -20.85
C LYS A 152 -1.86 -7.76 -19.76
N ALA A 153 -2.35 -8.44 -18.73
CA ALA A 153 -2.91 -7.78 -17.56
C ALA A 153 -1.91 -6.80 -16.94
N SER A 154 -2.39 -5.61 -16.64
CA SER A 154 -1.58 -4.56 -16.02
C SER A 154 -1.98 -4.41 -14.55
N PHE A 155 -0.99 -4.30 -13.69
CA PHE A 155 -1.16 -4.06 -12.26
C PHE A 155 -0.55 -2.72 -11.92
N PHE A 156 -1.33 -1.84 -11.30
CA PHE A 156 -0.88 -0.52 -10.87
C PHE A 156 -1.10 -0.35 -9.38
N TRP A 157 -0.10 0.18 -8.71
CA TRP A 157 -0.22 0.67 -7.35
C TRP A 157 -0.15 2.19 -7.36
N ALA A 158 -1.26 2.85 -7.06
CA ALA A 158 -1.33 4.29 -7.06
C ALA A 158 -1.81 4.79 -5.70
N ARG A 159 -1.05 5.69 -5.10
CA ARG A 159 -1.44 6.34 -3.87
C ARG A 159 -2.17 7.66 -4.16
N GLY A 160 -3.40 7.77 -3.74
CA GLY A 160 -4.19 8.99 -3.86
C GLY A 160 -4.29 9.73 -2.54
N VAL A 161 -3.26 10.51 -2.19
CA VAL A 161 -3.29 11.34 -0.97
C VAL A 161 -4.27 12.48 -1.14
N LEU A 162 -5.17 12.65 -0.15
CA LEU A 162 -6.17 13.71 -0.10
C LEU A 162 -7.17 13.72 -1.29
N ARG A 163 -7.31 12.62 -2.02
CA ARG A 163 -8.32 12.50 -3.07
C ARG A 163 -9.66 12.04 -2.47
N PRO A 164 -10.77 12.72 -2.77
CA PRO A 164 -12.08 12.29 -2.30
C PRO A 164 -12.57 11.05 -3.06
N PRO A 165 -13.44 10.21 -2.48
CA PRO A 165 -13.96 9.00 -3.14
C PRO A 165 -14.60 9.25 -4.51
N ARG A 166 -15.20 10.43 -4.73
CA ARG A 166 -15.76 10.83 -6.03
C ARG A 166 -14.70 10.91 -7.14
N TRP A 167 -13.46 11.26 -6.81
CA TRP A 167 -12.37 11.31 -7.77
C TRP A 167 -12.05 9.93 -8.33
N TYR A 168 -11.97 8.91 -7.48
CA TYR A 168 -11.73 7.52 -7.91
C TYR A 168 -12.90 6.97 -8.72
N ALA A 169 -14.13 7.30 -8.32
CA ALA A 169 -15.33 6.93 -9.08
C ALA A 169 -15.30 7.55 -10.50
N GLU A 170 -14.85 8.79 -10.61
CA GLU A 170 -14.73 9.49 -11.89
C GLU A 170 -13.61 8.89 -12.75
N VAL A 171 -12.44 8.61 -12.20
CA VAL A 171 -11.35 7.90 -12.93
C VAL A 171 -11.85 6.56 -13.47
N SER A 172 -12.53 5.77 -12.63
CA SER A 172 -13.08 4.48 -13.02
C SER A 172 -14.16 4.59 -14.12
N ARG A 173 -15.00 5.62 -14.07
CA ARG A 173 -15.99 5.90 -15.10
C ARG A 173 -15.31 6.24 -16.43
N LEU A 174 -14.36 7.17 -16.41
CA LEU A 174 -13.61 7.61 -17.59
C LEU A 174 -12.81 6.49 -18.25
N LEU A 175 -12.21 5.62 -17.45
CA LEU A 175 -11.54 4.41 -17.97
C LEU A 175 -12.52 3.52 -18.74
N ARG A 176 -13.69 3.21 -18.17
CA ARG A 176 -14.70 2.37 -18.84
C ARG A 176 -15.28 2.99 -20.09
N GLU A 177 -15.49 4.31 -20.09
CA GLU A 177 -16.16 5.02 -21.21
C GLU A 177 -15.20 5.33 -22.35
N HIS A 178 -13.97 5.71 -22.05
CA HIS A 178 -13.03 6.21 -23.08
C HIS A 178 -11.86 5.27 -23.35
N HIS A 179 -11.65 4.27 -22.52
CA HIS A 179 -10.53 3.34 -22.62
C HIS A 179 -10.97 1.89 -22.27
N PRO A 180 -12.03 1.37 -22.93
CA PRO A 180 -12.57 0.04 -22.61
C PRO A 180 -11.60 -1.12 -22.85
N GLU A 181 -10.52 -0.85 -23.62
CA GLU A 181 -9.46 -1.80 -23.92
C GLU A 181 -8.34 -1.82 -22.87
N ALA A 182 -8.35 -0.95 -21.85
CA ALA A 182 -7.27 -0.78 -20.88
C ALA A 182 -7.44 -1.66 -19.63
#